data_38e81720addb05c7b139cffacf156cd1
#
_entry.id   38e81720addb05c7b139cffacf156cd1
#
_cell.length_a   1.000
_cell.length_b   1.000
_cell.length_c   1.000
_cell.angle_alpha   90.00
_cell.angle_beta   90.00
_cell.angle_gamma   90.00
#
_symmetry.space_group_name_H-M   'P 1'
#
loop_
_entity.id
_entity.type
_entity.pdbx_description
1 polymer ?
#
loop_
_entity_poly.entity_id
_entity_poly.type
_entity_poly.pdbx_seq_one_letter_code
_entity_poly.pdbx_strand_id
1 'polypeptide(L)'
;MARKIVVTSGKGGVGKTTVAAFLSAQLAKRGQRVILCDADFGLNNIDVVTGVENLVTYDVVDVIEGRCRAKQALVRHPDLANLYILTSSHSAPERYVSPQALRLVIDSLAPQFDFVLIDCPAGIDDGFHRAVACAEEAIVVTTPHVSAIRDADKVITLLKSYEFENVSVVVNKLRGDLLVTGESLTPPEISELLRSRLLGVLPEEYGIFGGVVSDIHPAFKMLASNLLSGKRKLYDVTRKYSGLIGGLRRFLKKNL
;
A
#
# COMPACT_ATOMS: atom_id res chain seq x y z
N MET A 1 -11.40 1.29 -18.08
CA MET A 1 -10.66 0.11 -17.56
C MET A 1 -10.25 0.39 -16.12
N ALA A 2 -10.16 -0.63 -15.26
CA ALA A 2 -9.67 -0.46 -13.90
C ALA A 2 -8.22 0.02 -13.88
N ARG A 3 -7.86 0.90 -12.95
CA ARG A 3 -6.47 1.23 -12.68
C ARG A 3 -5.84 0.12 -11.85
N LYS A 4 -4.82 -0.54 -12.41
CA LYS A 4 -4.08 -1.63 -11.75
C LYS A 4 -2.79 -1.05 -11.18
N ILE A 5 -2.69 -1.01 -9.85
CA ILE A 5 -1.64 -0.32 -9.10
C ILE A 5 -0.92 -1.32 -8.20
N VAL A 6 0.37 -1.54 -8.41
CA VAL A 6 1.19 -2.30 -7.46
C VAL A 6 1.65 -1.39 -6.32
N VAL A 7 1.45 -1.85 -5.09
CA VAL A 7 1.99 -1.21 -3.88
C VAL A 7 3.22 -2.01 -3.46
N THR A 8 4.40 -1.41 -3.55
CA THR A 8 5.68 -2.10 -3.35
C THR A 8 6.63 -1.33 -2.46
N SER A 9 7.75 -1.95 -2.08
CA SER A 9 8.81 -1.33 -1.29
C SER A 9 10.11 -2.10 -1.43
N GLY A 10 11.24 -1.40 -1.33
CA GLY A 10 12.56 -2.04 -1.35
C GLY A 10 12.94 -2.73 -0.04
N LYS A 11 12.19 -2.52 1.05
CA LYS A 11 12.51 -3.06 2.38
C LYS A 11 11.26 -3.55 3.10
N GLY A 12 11.40 -4.65 3.86
CA GLY A 12 10.36 -5.14 4.75
C GLY A 12 10.06 -4.17 5.91
N GLY A 13 8.85 -4.23 6.45
CA GLY A 13 8.44 -3.47 7.63
C GLY A 13 8.17 -1.97 7.42
N VAL A 14 8.23 -1.44 6.20
CA VAL A 14 7.90 -0.03 5.91
C VAL A 14 6.39 0.26 5.94
N GLY A 15 5.54 -0.76 6.05
CA GLY A 15 4.08 -0.64 6.15
C GLY A 15 3.34 -0.68 4.81
N LYS A 16 3.88 -1.36 3.83
CA LYS A 16 3.34 -1.55 2.50
C LYS A 16 1.90 -2.10 2.51
N THR A 17 1.67 -3.26 3.13
CA THR A 17 0.35 -3.90 3.29
C THR A 17 -0.66 -2.98 3.98
N THR A 18 -0.24 -2.27 5.05
CA THR A 18 -1.08 -1.27 5.72
C THR A 18 -1.48 -0.15 4.76
N VAL A 19 -0.53 0.36 3.96
CA VAL A 19 -0.83 1.41 2.98
C VAL A 19 -1.79 0.90 1.92
N ALA A 20 -1.58 -0.30 1.38
CA ALA A 20 -2.47 -0.93 0.40
C ALA A 20 -3.90 -1.10 0.95
N ALA A 21 -4.05 -1.67 2.15
CA ALA A 21 -5.33 -1.93 2.78
C ALA A 21 -6.10 -0.62 3.09
N PHE A 22 -5.46 0.34 3.77
CA PHE A 22 -6.14 1.58 4.16
C PHE A 22 -6.43 2.51 2.97
N LEU A 23 -5.56 2.51 1.94
CA LEU A 23 -5.84 3.24 0.69
C LEU A 23 -7.02 2.62 -0.04
N SER A 24 -7.07 1.29 -0.17
CA SER A 24 -8.21 0.56 -0.77
C SER A 24 -9.51 0.87 -0.06
N ALA A 25 -9.51 0.84 1.28
CA ALA A 25 -10.67 1.18 2.09
C ALA A 25 -11.12 2.65 1.89
N GLN A 26 -10.17 3.59 1.78
CA GLN A 26 -10.51 5.00 1.51
C GLN A 26 -11.07 5.22 0.11
N LEU A 27 -10.61 4.50 -0.89
CA LEU A 27 -11.17 4.52 -2.24
C LEU A 27 -12.60 3.95 -2.23
N ALA A 28 -12.81 2.82 -1.55
CA ALA A 28 -14.14 2.20 -1.41
C ALA A 28 -15.13 3.10 -0.69
N LYS A 29 -14.72 3.78 0.39
CA LYS A 29 -15.54 4.80 1.10
C LYS A 29 -15.92 5.98 0.22
N ARG A 30 -15.23 6.22 -0.88
CA ARG A 30 -15.51 7.27 -1.88
C ARG A 30 -16.31 6.76 -3.08
N GLY A 31 -16.90 5.58 -2.96
CA GLY A 31 -17.76 4.99 -3.98
C GLY A 31 -17.02 4.24 -5.09
N GLN A 32 -15.68 4.16 -5.03
CA GLN A 32 -14.92 3.37 -6.00
C GLN A 32 -15.07 1.88 -5.71
N ARG A 33 -15.23 1.07 -6.74
CA ARG A 33 -15.20 -0.40 -6.61
C ARG A 33 -13.74 -0.86 -6.66
N VAL A 34 -13.28 -1.45 -5.59
CA VAL A 34 -11.86 -1.75 -5.37
C VAL A 34 -11.65 -3.23 -5.10
N ILE A 35 -10.67 -3.83 -5.78
CA ILE A 35 -10.04 -5.08 -5.36
C ILE A 35 -8.72 -4.74 -4.65
N LEU A 36 -8.51 -5.32 -3.49
CA LEU A 36 -7.21 -5.44 -2.85
C LEU A 36 -6.74 -6.88 -3.02
N CYS A 37 -5.67 -7.07 -3.78
CA CYS A 37 -5.09 -8.37 -4.08
C CYS A 37 -3.81 -8.57 -3.28
N ASP A 38 -3.70 -9.69 -2.58
CA ASP A 38 -2.45 -10.13 -1.95
C ASP A 38 -1.59 -10.88 -2.98
N ALA A 39 -0.40 -10.38 -3.25
CA ALA A 39 0.60 -11.04 -4.08
C ALA A 39 1.81 -11.53 -3.26
N ASP A 40 1.76 -11.43 -1.92
CA ASP A 40 2.75 -11.96 -0.99
C ASP A 40 2.34 -13.38 -0.55
N PHE A 41 2.76 -14.37 -1.32
CA PHE A 41 2.46 -15.80 -1.05
C PHE A 41 3.26 -16.38 0.12
N GLY A 42 4.17 -15.60 0.71
CA GLY A 42 5.02 -16.05 1.82
C GLY A 42 4.47 -15.70 3.20
N LEU A 43 3.90 -14.49 3.34
CA LEU A 43 3.52 -13.95 4.65
C LEU A 43 2.03 -13.65 4.82
N ASN A 44 1.23 -13.66 3.76
CA ASN A 44 -0.24 -13.67 3.78
C ASN A 44 -0.88 -12.85 4.93
N ASN A 45 -0.92 -11.53 4.83
CA ASN A 45 -1.36 -10.69 5.94
C ASN A 45 -2.56 -9.78 5.61
N ILE A 46 -3.02 -9.75 4.36
CA ILE A 46 -4.09 -8.84 3.94
C ILE A 46 -5.41 -9.18 4.60
N ASP A 47 -5.75 -10.45 4.72
CA ASP A 47 -6.97 -10.94 5.36
C ASP A 47 -7.03 -10.52 6.83
N VAL A 48 -5.93 -10.68 7.57
CA VAL A 48 -5.81 -10.24 8.97
C VAL A 48 -5.90 -8.70 9.08
N VAL A 49 -5.18 -7.96 8.23
CA VAL A 49 -5.20 -6.49 8.25
C VAL A 49 -6.57 -5.94 7.90
N THR A 50 -7.33 -6.64 7.07
CA THR A 50 -8.69 -6.23 6.67
C THR A 50 -9.79 -6.88 7.52
N GLY A 51 -9.45 -7.82 8.42
CA GLY A 51 -10.42 -8.49 9.31
C GLY A 51 -11.38 -9.43 8.58
N VAL A 52 -10.93 -10.05 7.49
CA VAL A 52 -11.74 -10.97 6.68
C VAL A 52 -11.24 -12.42 6.72
N GLU A 53 -10.27 -12.74 7.57
CA GLU A 53 -9.64 -14.06 7.66
C GLU A 53 -10.64 -15.21 7.82
N ASN A 54 -11.72 -14.98 8.57
CA ASN A 54 -12.78 -15.98 8.79
C ASN A 54 -13.82 -16.05 7.65
N LEU A 55 -13.70 -15.21 6.62
CA LEU A 55 -14.63 -15.15 5.49
C LEU A 55 -14.02 -15.74 4.20
N VAL A 56 -12.73 -16.05 4.21
CA VAL A 56 -12.02 -16.62 3.07
C VAL A 56 -12.45 -18.07 2.86
N THR A 57 -13.00 -18.37 1.70
CA THR A 57 -13.38 -19.74 1.30
C THR A 57 -12.45 -20.26 0.21
N TYR A 58 -12.08 -19.41 -0.73
CA TYR A 58 -11.18 -19.70 -1.83
C TYR A 58 -10.15 -18.59 -1.94
N ASP A 59 -8.96 -18.94 -2.41
CA ASP A 59 -7.86 -18.03 -2.65
C ASP A 59 -7.51 -17.93 -4.15
N VAL A 60 -6.50 -17.15 -4.49
CA VAL A 60 -6.07 -16.98 -5.89
C VAL A 60 -5.52 -18.27 -6.50
N VAL A 61 -4.95 -19.16 -5.69
CA VAL A 61 -4.42 -20.46 -6.17
C VAL A 61 -5.57 -21.39 -6.55
N ASP A 62 -6.68 -21.38 -5.80
CA ASP A 62 -7.90 -22.13 -6.15
C ASP A 62 -8.43 -21.71 -7.53
N VAL A 63 -8.34 -20.42 -7.86
CA VAL A 63 -8.73 -19.91 -9.18
C VAL A 63 -7.78 -20.41 -10.27
N ILE A 64 -6.46 -20.31 -10.02
CA ILE A 64 -5.42 -20.71 -10.98
C ILE A 64 -5.50 -22.22 -11.28
N GLU A 65 -5.79 -23.03 -10.28
CA GLU A 65 -5.94 -24.47 -10.41
C GLU A 65 -7.34 -24.90 -10.92
N GLY A 66 -8.24 -23.95 -11.16
CA GLY A 66 -9.57 -24.22 -11.70
C GLY A 66 -10.57 -24.80 -10.68
N ARG A 67 -10.27 -24.76 -9.39
CA ARG A 67 -11.16 -25.25 -8.32
C ARG A 67 -12.38 -24.33 -8.13
N CYS A 68 -12.25 -23.05 -8.46
CA CYS A 68 -13.33 -22.09 -8.42
C CYS A 68 -13.19 -21.02 -9.52
N ARG A 69 -14.27 -20.24 -9.75
CA ARG A 69 -14.22 -19.07 -10.62
C ARG A 69 -13.63 -17.88 -9.88
N ALA A 70 -12.94 -16.97 -10.56
CA ALA A 70 -12.29 -15.80 -9.95
C ALA A 70 -13.22 -14.98 -9.03
N LYS A 71 -14.50 -14.81 -9.40
CA LYS A 71 -15.50 -14.11 -8.57
C LYS A 71 -15.81 -14.82 -7.24
N GLN A 72 -15.66 -16.13 -7.16
CA GLN A 72 -15.94 -16.90 -5.95
C GLN A 72 -14.81 -16.79 -4.93
N ALA A 73 -13.59 -16.46 -5.38
CA ALA A 73 -12.44 -16.18 -4.51
C ALA A 73 -12.42 -14.73 -3.97
N LEU A 74 -13.31 -13.86 -4.45
CA LEU A 74 -13.43 -12.50 -3.92
C LEU A 74 -14.22 -12.49 -2.61
N VAL A 75 -13.57 -12.06 -1.54
CA VAL A 75 -14.21 -11.79 -0.25
C VAL A 75 -14.67 -10.33 -0.22
N ARG A 76 -15.96 -10.08 -0.05
CA ARG A 76 -16.48 -8.72 0.13
C ARG A 76 -16.29 -8.30 1.58
N HIS A 77 -15.69 -7.13 1.81
CA HIS A 77 -15.51 -6.61 3.15
C HIS A 77 -16.87 -6.32 3.82
N PRO A 78 -17.11 -6.75 5.07
CA PRO A 78 -18.42 -6.65 5.72
C PRO A 78 -18.90 -5.19 5.87
N ASP A 79 -18.02 -4.27 6.25
CA ASP A 79 -18.37 -2.86 6.52
C ASP A 79 -18.16 -1.94 5.31
N LEU A 80 -17.47 -2.37 4.27
CA LEU A 80 -17.11 -1.57 3.10
C LEU A 80 -17.62 -2.22 1.81
N ALA A 81 -18.87 -1.92 1.47
CA ALA A 81 -19.61 -2.58 0.40
C ALA A 81 -18.89 -2.59 -0.98
N ASN A 82 -17.98 -1.65 -1.23
CA ASN A 82 -17.24 -1.53 -2.48
C ASN A 82 -15.80 -2.05 -2.39
N LEU A 83 -15.39 -2.64 -1.26
CA LEU A 83 -14.08 -3.25 -1.08
C LEU A 83 -14.19 -4.77 -1.18
N TYR A 84 -13.37 -5.34 -2.05
CA TYR A 84 -13.24 -6.77 -2.26
C TYR A 84 -11.78 -7.18 -2.07
N ILE A 85 -11.56 -8.30 -1.42
CA ILE A 85 -10.24 -8.84 -1.11
C ILE A 85 -10.05 -10.12 -1.90
N LEU A 86 -8.91 -10.25 -2.58
CA LEU A 86 -8.42 -11.47 -3.20
C LEU A 86 -7.17 -11.90 -2.44
N THR A 87 -7.29 -12.95 -1.65
CA THR A 87 -6.19 -13.43 -0.81
C THR A 87 -5.23 -14.30 -1.59
N SER A 88 -3.95 -14.28 -1.19
CA SER A 88 -2.98 -15.30 -1.56
C SER A 88 -3.21 -16.58 -0.76
N SER A 89 -2.53 -17.69 -1.13
CA SER A 89 -2.72 -18.98 -0.46
C SER A 89 -1.88 -19.08 0.82
N HIS A 90 -2.47 -19.64 1.88
CA HIS A 90 -1.76 -20.00 3.10
C HIS A 90 -0.99 -21.34 3.00
N SER A 91 -1.28 -22.17 2.00
CA SER A 91 -0.79 -23.54 1.92
C SER A 91 0.02 -23.85 0.65
N ALA A 92 -0.15 -23.07 -0.42
CA ALA A 92 0.55 -23.32 -1.67
C ALA A 92 1.92 -22.62 -1.70
N PRO A 93 2.99 -23.35 -2.04
CA PRO A 93 4.30 -22.74 -2.24
C PRO A 93 4.27 -21.69 -3.34
N GLU A 94 4.90 -20.55 -3.10
CA GLU A 94 5.00 -19.38 -3.99
C GLU A 94 5.39 -19.73 -5.43
N ARG A 95 6.24 -20.74 -5.62
CA ARG A 95 6.77 -21.20 -6.92
C ARG A 95 5.70 -21.73 -7.91
N TYR A 96 4.49 -22.01 -7.44
CA TYR A 96 3.43 -22.53 -8.31
C TYR A 96 2.60 -21.44 -8.99
N VAL A 97 2.79 -20.18 -8.61
CA VAL A 97 2.06 -19.06 -9.18
C VAL A 97 2.94 -18.28 -10.14
N SER A 98 2.72 -18.48 -11.45
CA SER A 98 3.43 -17.70 -12.47
C SER A 98 2.88 -16.27 -12.57
N PRO A 99 3.70 -15.28 -12.99
CA PRO A 99 3.22 -13.91 -13.26
C PRO A 99 2.04 -13.86 -14.22
N GLN A 100 2.06 -14.70 -15.26
CA GLN A 100 1.00 -14.78 -16.27
C GLN A 100 -0.31 -15.32 -15.68
N ALA A 101 -0.25 -16.34 -14.83
CA ALA A 101 -1.44 -16.90 -14.19
C ALA A 101 -2.12 -15.88 -13.28
N LEU A 102 -1.36 -15.19 -12.42
CA LEU A 102 -1.90 -14.13 -11.56
C LEU A 102 -2.49 -12.98 -12.38
N ARG A 103 -1.80 -12.54 -13.43
CA ARG A 103 -2.28 -11.50 -14.33
C ARG A 103 -3.61 -11.88 -14.98
N LEU A 104 -3.76 -13.10 -15.48
CA LEU A 104 -5.03 -13.57 -16.09
C LEU A 104 -6.19 -13.53 -15.09
N VAL A 105 -5.97 -13.92 -13.84
CA VAL A 105 -6.99 -13.83 -12.79
C VAL A 105 -7.40 -12.37 -12.58
N ILE A 106 -6.44 -11.47 -12.39
CA ILE A 106 -6.68 -10.03 -12.16
C ILE A 106 -7.39 -9.41 -13.38
N ASP A 107 -6.94 -9.70 -14.60
CA ASP A 107 -7.51 -9.15 -15.82
C ASP A 107 -8.97 -9.64 -16.05
N SER A 108 -9.31 -10.85 -15.60
CA SER A 108 -10.68 -11.37 -15.66
C SER A 108 -11.65 -10.64 -14.71
N LEU A 109 -11.13 -10.11 -13.60
CA LEU A 109 -11.91 -9.39 -12.58
C LEU A 109 -11.98 -7.87 -12.86
N ALA A 110 -10.88 -7.29 -13.35
CA ALA A 110 -10.68 -5.86 -13.52
C ALA A 110 -11.86 -5.11 -14.22
N PRO A 111 -12.56 -5.63 -15.25
CA PRO A 111 -13.63 -4.90 -15.92
C PRO A 111 -14.80 -4.47 -15.02
N GLN A 112 -14.94 -5.06 -13.84
CA GLN A 112 -16.05 -4.76 -12.91
C GLN A 112 -15.64 -3.79 -11.80
N PHE A 113 -14.41 -3.29 -11.81
CA PHE A 113 -13.83 -2.47 -10.75
C PHE A 113 -13.23 -1.17 -11.31
N ASP A 114 -13.07 -0.18 -10.45
CA ASP A 114 -12.39 1.08 -10.77
C ASP A 114 -10.90 0.98 -10.45
N PHE A 115 -10.56 0.22 -9.40
CA PHE A 115 -9.19 0.01 -8.94
C PHE A 115 -8.91 -1.44 -8.60
N VAL A 116 -7.70 -1.89 -8.93
CA VAL A 116 -7.08 -3.10 -8.40
C VAL A 116 -5.76 -2.70 -7.75
N LEU A 117 -5.69 -2.75 -6.41
CA LEU A 117 -4.46 -2.56 -5.67
C LEU A 117 -3.83 -3.91 -5.38
N ILE A 118 -2.55 -4.06 -5.71
CA ILE A 118 -1.81 -5.31 -5.59
C ILE A 118 -0.73 -5.11 -4.53
N ASP A 119 -0.89 -5.73 -3.37
CA ASP A 119 0.15 -5.73 -2.33
C ASP A 119 1.27 -6.70 -2.73
N CYS A 120 2.43 -6.14 -2.95
CA CYS A 120 3.61 -6.84 -3.45
C CYS A 120 4.46 -7.33 -2.27
N PRO A 121 5.15 -8.47 -2.29
CA PRO A 121 6.15 -8.80 -1.29
C PRO A 121 7.26 -7.72 -1.23
N ALA A 122 7.99 -7.68 -0.12
CA ALA A 122 9.10 -6.75 0.03
C ALA A 122 10.33 -7.21 -0.77
N GLY A 123 11.12 -6.26 -1.26
CA GLY A 123 12.33 -6.56 -2.04
C GLY A 123 12.09 -6.56 -3.54
N ILE A 124 12.98 -7.21 -4.26
CA ILE A 124 13.02 -7.23 -5.74
C ILE A 124 13.16 -8.66 -6.30
N ASP A 125 12.76 -9.66 -5.51
CA ASP A 125 12.82 -11.07 -5.86
C ASP A 125 11.64 -11.49 -6.76
N ASP A 126 11.51 -12.79 -7.04
CA ASP A 126 10.49 -13.34 -7.94
C ASP A 126 9.06 -12.89 -7.62
N GLY A 127 8.72 -12.73 -6.34
CA GLY A 127 7.43 -12.21 -5.92
C GLY A 127 7.18 -10.78 -6.37
N PHE A 128 8.20 -9.92 -6.36
CA PHE A 128 8.11 -8.57 -6.91
C PHE A 128 7.80 -8.61 -8.41
N HIS A 129 8.54 -9.42 -9.18
CA HIS A 129 8.34 -9.53 -10.62
C HIS A 129 6.93 -10.03 -10.96
N ARG A 130 6.39 -10.95 -10.15
CA ARG A 130 5.02 -11.46 -10.28
C ARG A 130 3.98 -10.38 -10.07
N ALA A 131 4.11 -9.59 -9.00
CA ALA A 131 3.17 -8.52 -8.68
C ALA A 131 3.22 -7.38 -9.72
N VAL A 132 4.43 -6.98 -10.13
CA VAL A 132 4.66 -5.91 -11.12
C VAL A 132 4.06 -6.28 -12.48
N ALA A 133 4.15 -7.54 -12.91
CA ALA A 133 3.58 -8.00 -14.17
C ALA A 133 2.05 -7.82 -14.28
N CYS A 134 1.38 -7.62 -13.15
CA CYS A 134 -0.08 -7.46 -13.07
C CYS A 134 -0.54 -6.00 -13.04
N ALA A 135 0.37 -5.03 -13.02
CA ALA A 135 0.06 -3.61 -12.81
C ALA A 135 0.54 -2.73 -13.96
N GLU A 136 0.01 -1.51 -14.01
CA GLU A 136 0.37 -0.45 -14.98
C GLU A 136 0.87 0.80 -14.26
N GLU A 137 0.55 0.92 -12.97
CA GLU A 137 0.98 2.02 -12.11
C GLU A 137 1.63 1.45 -10.84
N ALA A 138 2.50 2.23 -10.19
CA ALA A 138 3.17 1.81 -8.97
C ALA A 138 3.12 2.87 -7.87
N ILE A 139 2.93 2.41 -6.63
CA ILE A 139 3.13 3.19 -5.41
C ILE A 139 4.28 2.55 -4.64
N VAL A 140 5.39 3.27 -4.51
CA VAL A 140 6.54 2.83 -3.73
C VAL A 140 6.43 3.38 -2.31
N VAL A 141 6.33 2.51 -1.32
CA VAL A 141 6.27 2.88 0.09
C VAL A 141 7.67 2.88 0.68
N THR A 142 8.04 3.98 1.32
CA THR A 142 9.32 4.13 2.03
C THR A 142 9.13 4.79 3.38
N THR A 143 10.20 4.87 4.17
CA THR A 143 10.27 5.62 5.43
C THR A 143 11.38 6.68 5.31
N PRO A 144 11.46 7.68 6.21
CA PRO A 144 12.47 8.74 6.14
C PRO A 144 13.90 8.26 6.47
N HIS A 145 14.10 6.96 6.67
CA HIS A 145 15.43 6.39 6.92
C HIS A 145 16.24 6.26 5.64
N VAL A 146 17.51 6.68 5.68
CA VAL A 146 18.44 6.66 4.53
C VAL A 146 18.50 5.30 3.83
N SER A 147 18.55 4.20 4.62
CA SER A 147 18.55 2.84 4.06
C SER A 147 17.28 2.53 3.28
N ALA A 148 16.10 2.91 3.79
CA ALA A 148 14.84 2.68 3.12
C ALA A 148 14.69 3.52 1.85
N ILE A 149 15.20 4.75 1.87
CA ILE A 149 15.22 5.64 0.69
C ILE A 149 16.12 5.05 -0.41
N ARG A 150 17.33 4.56 -0.05
CA ARG A 150 18.22 3.89 -1.00
C ARG A 150 17.57 2.66 -1.64
N ASP A 151 16.87 1.85 -0.86
CA ASP A 151 16.20 0.66 -1.39
C ASP A 151 14.95 1.03 -2.22
N ALA A 152 14.24 2.11 -1.87
CA ALA A 152 13.16 2.65 -2.68
C ALA A 152 13.67 3.18 -4.04
N ASP A 153 14.83 3.84 -4.08
CA ASP A 153 15.43 4.33 -5.34
C ASP A 153 15.76 3.17 -6.30
N LYS A 154 16.28 2.04 -5.77
CA LYS A 154 16.49 0.83 -6.57
C LYS A 154 15.19 0.30 -7.18
N VAL A 155 14.11 0.22 -6.35
CA VAL A 155 12.79 -0.22 -6.81
C VAL A 155 12.25 0.71 -7.89
N ILE A 156 12.34 2.04 -7.70
CA ILE A 156 11.89 3.03 -8.68
C ILE A 156 12.65 2.87 -9.99
N THR A 157 13.96 2.68 -9.91
CA THR A 157 14.81 2.44 -11.10
C THR A 157 14.41 1.17 -11.84
N LEU A 158 14.13 0.09 -11.10
CA LEU A 158 13.68 -1.16 -11.67
C LEU A 158 12.27 -1.03 -12.30
N LEU A 159 11.33 -0.35 -11.66
CA LEU A 159 10.00 -0.09 -12.22
C LEU A 159 10.08 0.70 -13.54
N LYS A 160 10.99 1.67 -13.65
CA LYS A 160 11.24 2.40 -14.90
C LYS A 160 11.73 1.48 -16.01
N SER A 161 12.52 0.45 -15.71
CA SER A 161 12.94 -0.54 -16.72
C SER A 161 11.79 -1.46 -17.17
N TYR A 162 10.70 -1.53 -16.42
CA TYR A 162 9.42 -2.15 -16.80
C TYR A 162 8.46 -1.19 -17.52
N GLU A 163 8.94 -0.02 -17.94
CA GLU A 163 8.16 1.00 -18.66
C GLU A 163 6.97 1.57 -17.86
N PHE A 164 7.05 1.53 -16.51
CA PHE A 164 6.06 2.19 -15.67
C PHE A 164 6.15 3.71 -15.81
N GLU A 165 5.18 4.33 -16.46
CA GLU A 165 5.10 5.79 -16.60
C GLU A 165 4.66 6.48 -15.31
N ASN A 166 3.79 5.83 -14.53
CA ASN A 166 3.19 6.37 -13.32
C ASN A 166 3.74 5.69 -12.06
N VAL A 167 4.90 6.15 -11.60
CA VAL A 167 5.49 5.75 -10.32
C VAL A 167 5.34 6.89 -9.31
N SER A 168 4.69 6.62 -8.19
CA SER A 168 4.49 7.58 -7.10
C SER A 168 5.08 7.04 -5.79
N VAL A 169 5.43 7.93 -4.86
CA VAL A 169 6.02 7.56 -3.58
C VAL A 169 5.09 7.93 -2.43
N VAL A 170 4.96 7.05 -1.45
CA VAL A 170 4.36 7.32 -0.14
C VAL A 170 5.44 7.23 0.92
N VAL A 171 5.66 8.32 1.65
CA VAL A 171 6.55 8.35 2.82
C VAL A 171 5.73 8.00 4.05
N ASN A 172 5.96 6.81 4.60
CA ASN A 172 5.29 6.31 5.79
C ASN A 172 6.17 6.49 7.04
N LYS A 173 5.56 6.39 8.22
CA LYS A 173 6.23 6.51 9.53
C LYS A 173 7.02 7.83 9.67
N LEU A 174 6.47 8.92 9.16
CA LEU A 174 7.11 10.22 9.27
C LEU A 174 6.85 10.82 10.65
N ARG A 175 7.91 11.09 11.40
CA ARG A 175 7.86 11.67 12.74
C ARG A 175 7.84 13.19 12.70
N GLY A 176 6.68 13.78 13.01
CA GLY A 176 6.52 15.23 13.01
C GLY A 176 7.35 15.96 14.08
N ASP A 177 7.63 15.31 15.21
CA ASP A 177 8.54 15.82 16.24
C ASP A 177 9.98 15.96 15.73
N LEU A 178 10.50 14.94 15.01
CA LEU A 178 11.85 14.97 14.44
C LEU A 178 11.96 15.95 13.26
N LEU A 179 10.87 16.17 12.52
CA LEU A 179 10.84 17.18 11.46
C LEU A 179 10.99 18.61 12.04
N VAL A 180 10.30 18.90 13.15
CA VAL A 180 10.36 20.22 13.79
C VAL A 180 11.74 20.49 14.39
N THR A 181 12.48 19.47 14.83
CA THR A 181 13.85 19.59 15.36
C THR A 181 14.93 19.53 14.29
N GLY A 182 14.57 19.23 13.03
CA GLY A 182 15.55 19.07 11.93
C GLY A 182 16.32 17.74 11.98
N GLU A 183 15.83 16.76 12.74
CA GLU A 183 16.47 15.44 12.92
C GLU A 183 15.96 14.39 11.91
N SER A 184 15.07 14.76 10.99
CA SER A 184 14.53 13.88 9.95
C SER A 184 14.50 14.57 8.59
N LEU A 185 14.69 13.80 7.52
CA LEU A 185 14.49 14.31 6.16
C LEU A 185 13.05 14.78 5.95
N THR A 186 12.93 15.94 5.33
CA THR A 186 11.63 16.51 4.95
C THR A 186 11.04 15.82 3.71
N PRO A 187 9.71 15.85 3.52
CA PRO A 187 9.08 15.30 2.31
C PRO A 187 9.66 15.87 0.99
N PRO A 188 9.93 17.18 0.86
CA PRO A 188 10.59 17.71 -0.34
C PRO A 188 11.97 17.11 -0.60
N GLU A 189 12.83 17.00 0.42
CA GLU A 189 14.16 16.39 0.29
C GLU A 189 14.08 14.93 -0.15
N ILE A 190 13.13 14.16 0.41
CA ILE A 190 12.91 12.76 0.01
C ILE A 190 12.44 12.68 -1.45
N SER A 191 11.55 13.60 -1.88
CA SER A 191 11.08 13.68 -3.26
C SER A 191 12.22 13.97 -4.24
N GLU A 192 13.13 14.87 -3.87
CA GLU A 192 14.32 15.23 -4.64
C GLU A 192 15.30 14.06 -4.73
N LEU A 193 15.63 13.42 -3.61
CA LEU A 193 16.52 12.24 -3.56
C LEU A 193 16.02 11.10 -4.43
N LEU A 194 14.72 10.83 -4.41
CA LEU A 194 14.11 9.76 -5.19
C LEU A 194 13.76 10.18 -6.63
N ARG A 195 13.90 11.45 -6.98
CA ARG A 195 13.47 12.01 -8.28
C ARG A 195 12.08 11.52 -8.68
N SER A 196 11.21 11.44 -7.70
CA SER A 196 9.87 10.86 -7.84
C SER A 196 8.82 11.67 -7.11
N ARG A 197 7.61 11.69 -7.69
CA ARG A 197 6.46 12.41 -7.12
C ARG A 197 6.01 11.78 -5.81
N LEU A 198 5.83 12.58 -4.77
CA LEU A 198 5.14 12.15 -3.57
C LEU A 198 3.61 12.14 -3.80
N LEU A 199 3.00 10.99 -3.57
CA LEU A 199 1.55 10.83 -3.53
C LEU A 199 0.99 11.25 -2.17
N GLY A 200 1.76 11.02 -1.09
CA GLY A 200 1.37 11.42 0.25
C GLY A 200 2.42 11.10 1.30
N VAL A 201 2.16 11.61 2.51
CA VAL A 201 2.93 11.31 3.71
C VAL A 201 2.00 10.81 4.81
N LEU A 202 2.46 9.83 5.58
CA LEU A 202 1.72 9.21 6.68
C LEU A 202 2.55 9.35 7.95
N PRO A 203 1.95 9.85 9.05
CA PRO A 203 2.66 9.99 10.31
C PRO A 203 2.93 8.64 10.98
N GLU A 204 3.96 8.60 11.82
CA GLU A 204 4.17 7.50 12.75
C GLU A 204 3.25 7.67 13.96
N GLU A 205 2.03 7.14 13.88
CA GLU A 205 1.03 7.19 14.94
C GLU A 205 0.45 5.82 15.23
N TYR A 206 0.21 5.53 16.51
CA TYR A 206 -0.33 4.24 16.96
C TYR A 206 -1.65 3.87 16.29
N GLY A 207 -2.54 4.84 16.05
CA GLY A 207 -3.82 4.62 15.37
C GLY A 207 -3.72 4.15 13.90
N ILE A 208 -2.53 4.26 13.28
CA ILE A 208 -2.30 3.73 11.93
C ILE A 208 -1.96 2.23 11.97
N PHE A 209 -1.29 1.78 13.04
CA PHE A 209 -0.78 0.41 13.14
C PHE A 209 -1.72 -0.55 13.88
N GLY A 210 -2.59 -0.02 14.74
CA GLY A 210 -3.53 -0.81 15.53
C GLY A 210 -5.00 -0.59 15.15
N GLY A 211 -5.26 0.23 14.13
CA GLY A 211 -6.63 0.59 13.74
C GLY A 211 -7.29 -0.44 12.83
N VAL A 212 -8.57 -0.65 13.04
CA VAL A 212 -9.43 -1.38 12.10
C VAL A 212 -9.55 -0.56 10.82
N VAL A 213 -9.58 -1.20 9.66
CA VAL A 213 -9.69 -0.56 8.32
C VAL A 213 -10.91 0.38 8.23
N SER A 214 -11.89 0.26 9.12
CA SER A 214 -13.04 1.17 9.22
C SER A 214 -12.73 2.54 9.83
N ASP A 215 -11.77 2.65 10.76
CA ASP A 215 -11.37 3.92 11.41
C ASP A 215 -10.03 4.43 10.86
N ILE A 216 -10.10 5.10 9.72
CA ILE A 216 -8.92 5.44 8.93
C ILE A 216 -8.43 6.86 9.22
N HIS A 217 -7.13 6.97 9.54
CA HIS A 217 -6.45 8.24 9.81
C HIS A 217 -6.63 9.27 8.66
N PRO A 218 -6.82 10.59 8.95
CA PRO A 218 -7.05 11.63 7.93
C PRO A 218 -5.99 11.72 6.82
N ALA A 219 -4.74 11.33 7.09
CA ALA A 219 -3.69 11.30 6.09
C ALA A 219 -4.02 10.36 4.90
N PHE A 220 -4.68 9.22 5.16
CA PHE A 220 -5.15 8.31 4.10
C PHE A 220 -6.30 8.93 3.29
N LYS A 221 -7.15 9.75 3.90
CA LYS A 221 -8.19 10.52 3.17
C LYS A 221 -7.54 11.45 2.15
N MET A 222 -6.43 12.08 2.53
CA MET A 222 -5.67 12.96 1.65
C MET A 222 -4.94 12.16 0.55
N LEU A 223 -4.33 11.03 0.90
CA LEU A 223 -3.68 10.12 -0.03
C LEU A 223 -4.64 9.66 -1.14
N ALA A 224 -5.82 9.16 -0.77
CA ALA A 224 -6.84 8.74 -1.72
C ALA A 224 -7.35 9.91 -2.59
N SER A 225 -7.51 11.13 -2.00
CA SER A 225 -7.87 12.33 -2.76
C SER A 225 -6.83 12.67 -3.81
N ASN A 226 -5.55 12.59 -3.47
CA ASN A 226 -4.45 12.86 -4.38
C ASN A 226 -4.43 11.85 -5.54
N LEU A 227 -4.64 10.56 -5.23
CA LEU A 227 -4.69 9.50 -6.25
C LEU A 227 -5.85 9.69 -7.23
N LEU A 228 -7.03 10.10 -6.75
CA LEU A 228 -8.22 10.31 -7.57
C LEU A 228 -8.16 11.61 -8.40
N SER A 229 -7.68 12.70 -7.81
CA SER A 229 -7.77 14.04 -8.42
C SER A 229 -6.46 14.55 -9.04
N GLY A 230 -5.37 13.81 -8.92
CA GLY A 230 -4.04 14.27 -9.33
C GLY A 230 -3.45 15.38 -8.47
N LYS A 231 -4.14 15.81 -7.38
CA LYS A 231 -3.64 16.82 -6.43
C LYS A 231 -2.37 16.33 -5.74
N ARG A 232 -1.62 17.29 -5.15
CA ARG A 232 -0.33 17.02 -4.47
C ARG A 232 -0.30 17.57 -3.05
N LYS A 233 -1.44 17.57 -2.37
CA LYS A 233 -1.52 18.09 -1.00
C LYS A 233 -0.99 17.03 -0.04
N LEU A 234 0.04 17.38 0.73
CA LEU A 234 0.61 16.50 1.74
C LEU A 234 -0.06 16.75 3.10
N TYR A 235 -0.20 15.69 3.89
CA TYR A 235 -0.68 15.81 5.27
C TYR A 235 0.40 16.47 6.13
N ASP A 236 0.03 17.48 6.91
CA ASP A 236 0.96 18.17 7.80
C ASP A 236 1.13 17.37 9.10
N VAL A 237 2.21 16.60 9.15
CA VAL A 237 2.59 15.79 10.31
C VAL A 237 3.16 16.61 11.47
N THR A 238 3.55 17.89 11.23
CA THR A 238 4.17 18.77 12.22
C THR A 238 3.17 19.50 13.09
N ARG A 239 1.91 19.61 12.62
CA ARG A 239 0.86 20.42 13.26
C ARG A 239 0.67 20.12 14.76
N LYS A 240 0.82 18.86 15.18
CA LYS A 240 0.68 18.46 16.59
C LYS A 240 1.88 18.84 17.47
N TYR A 241 3.01 19.18 16.84
CA TYR A 241 4.30 19.39 17.49
C TYR A 241 4.78 20.84 17.41
N SER A 242 4.03 21.75 16.79
CA SER A 242 4.31 23.18 16.70
C SER A 242 3.67 23.97 17.86
N GLY A 243 4.25 25.12 18.21
CA GLY A 243 3.79 26.00 19.30
C GLY A 243 4.12 25.48 20.70
N LEU A 244 3.61 26.19 21.75
CA LEU A 244 3.90 25.90 23.17
C LEU A 244 3.45 24.49 23.59
N ILE A 245 2.22 24.08 23.23
CA ILE A 245 1.69 22.74 23.52
C ILE A 245 2.47 21.68 22.75
N GLY A 246 2.90 21.98 21.53
CA GLY A 246 3.75 21.09 20.73
C GLY A 246 5.12 20.88 21.36
N GLY A 247 5.70 21.89 22.00
CA GLY A 247 6.94 21.78 22.77
C GLY A 247 6.83 20.77 23.90
N LEU A 248 5.76 20.83 24.69
CA LEU A 248 5.51 19.88 25.78
C LEU A 248 5.34 18.44 25.25
N ARG A 249 4.61 18.25 24.15
CA ARG A 249 4.46 16.93 23.52
C ARG A 249 5.77 16.33 23.02
N ARG A 250 6.66 17.14 22.43
CA ARG A 250 8.00 16.70 22.01
C ARG A 250 8.83 16.25 23.21
N PHE A 251 8.81 17.03 24.31
CA PHE A 251 9.51 16.69 25.54
C PHE A 251 9.05 15.34 26.11
N LEU A 252 7.74 15.11 26.21
CA LEU A 252 7.19 13.85 26.71
C LEU A 252 7.55 12.66 25.78
N LYS A 253 7.51 12.85 24.47
CA LYS A 253 7.82 11.77 23.51
C LYS A 253 9.32 11.42 23.45
N LYS A 254 10.20 12.31 23.85
CA LYS A 254 11.65 12.08 23.92
C LYS A 254 12.06 11.28 25.17
N ASN A 255 11.21 11.27 26.20
CA ASN A 255 11.46 10.63 27.49
C ASN A 255 10.65 9.32 27.70
N LEU A 256 9.92 8.87 26.69
CA LEU A 256 9.26 7.56 26.57
C LEU A 256 9.97 6.71 25.52
#